data_06d8f4331dda8b3b9afc13795046bc23
#
_entry.id   06d8f4331dda8b3b9afc13795046bc23
#
_cell.length_a   1.000
_cell.length_b   1.000
_cell.length_c   1.000
_cell.angle_alpha   90.00
_cell.angle_beta   90.00
_cell.angle_gamma   90.00
#
_symmetry.space_group_name_H-M   'P 1'
#
loop_
_entity.id
_entity.type
_entity.pdbx_description
1 polymer ?
#
loop_
_entity_poly.entity_id
_entity_poly.type
_entity_poly.pdbx_seq_one_letter_code
_entity_poly.pdbx_strand_id
1 'polypeptide(L)'
;MKEDFMINNGSCHISEKSCKRNSHHMLPVMDWMSDVPSAGEETDLVEVQFKNTRKGYYHNVDHLPLEKGVVVIVEANPGYDMGEVTLTGRLVPVQIKKSNINLERYEIRNITRIATDEDKQRAAEAHAKEQETMIKSRQLAKSLGLE
;
A
#
# COMPACT_ATOMS: atom_id res chain seq x y z
N MET A 1 25.16 40.34 17.39
CA MET A 1 24.45 39.07 17.48
C MET A 1 24.28 38.55 16.07
N LYS A 2 25.05 37.56 15.69
CA LYS A 2 24.90 36.85 14.41
C LYS A 2 23.98 35.68 14.70
N GLU A 3 22.76 35.71 14.19
CA GLU A 3 21.89 34.56 14.17
C GLU A 3 22.42 33.61 13.09
N ASP A 4 23.03 32.54 13.53
CA ASP A 4 23.40 31.42 12.68
C ASP A 4 22.15 30.76 12.16
N PHE A 5 21.75 31.12 10.95
CA PHE A 5 20.73 30.42 10.19
C PHE A 5 21.30 29.06 9.79
N MET A 6 21.13 28.08 10.67
CA MET A 6 21.44 26.70 10.33
C MET A 6 20.46 26.25 9.26
N ILE A 7 20.94 26.20 8.03
CA ILE A 7 20.27 25.45 6.94
C ILE A 7 20.37 23.97 7.33
N ASN A 8 19.34 23.47 7.99
CA ASN A 8 19.19 22.05 8.25
C ASN A 8 18.97 21.36 6.91
N ASN A 9 19.97 20.63 6.45
CA ASN A 9 19.92 19.78 5.26
C ASN A 9 18.65 18.92 5.26
N GLY A 10 17.59 19.37 4.56
CA GLY A 10 16.55 18.53 4.00
C GLY A 10 15.81 17.56 4.95
N SER A 11 15.90 17.75 6.27
CA SER A 11 15.13 16.96 7.22
C SER A 11 13.70 17.49 7.24
N CYS A 12 12.83 16.77 6.55
CA CYS A 12 11.39 17.00 6.61
C CYS A 12 10.92 16.80 8.05
N HIS A 13 10.53 17.88 8.75
CA HIS A 13 9.97 17.83 10.11
C HIS A 13 8.55 17.23 10.18
N ILE A 14 8.03 16.79 9.08
CA ILE A 14 6.80 16.00 9.01
C ILE A 14 7.14 14.61 9.50
N SER A 15 6.46 14.14 10.53
CA SER A 15 6.70 12.91 11.30
C SER A 15 7.53 11.84 10.56
N GLU A 16 8.47 11.19 11.24
CA GLU A 16 9.34 10.14 10.65
C GLU A 16 8.58 9.08 9.82
N LYS A 17 7.30 8.86 10.15
CA LYS A 17 6.41 7.95 9.43
C LYS A 17 6.04 8.43 8.03
N SER A 18 6.01 9.75 7.77
CA SER A 18 5.60 10.29 6.46
C SER A 18 6.74 10.44 5.46
N CYS A 19 7.99 10.50 5.93
CA CYS A 19 9.18 10.62 5.08
C CYS A 19 9.78 9.28 4.63
N LYS A 20 9.31 8.15 5.15
CA LYS A 20 9.77 6.84 4.65
C LYS A 20 9.29 6.68 3.21
N ARG A 21 10.25 6.62 2.27
CA ARG A 21 9.96 6.13 0.93
C ARG A 21 9.32 4.76 1.07
N ASN A 22 8.16 4.60 0.48
CA ASN A 22 7.56 3.27 0.36
C ASN A 22 8.59 2.33 -0.27
N SER A 23 8.57 1.07 0.12
CA SER A 23 9.42 0.00 -0.44
C SER A 23 9.43 -0.03 -1.98
N HIS A 24 8.49 0.65 -2.61
CA HIS A 24 8.27 0.70 -4.05
C HIS A 24 8.74 1.99 -4.72
N HIS A 25 9.54 2.82 -4.04
CA HIS A 25 10.09 4.08 -4.58
C HIS A 25 9.06 5.12 -5.09
N MET A 26 7.79 4.96 -4.75
CA MET A 26 6.75 5.92 -5.12
C MET A 26 6.66 7.06 -4.09
N LEU A 27 6.31 8.25 -4.56
CA LEU A 27 6.06 9.39 -3.68
C LEU A 27 4.81 9.14 -2.83
N PRO A 28 4.89 9.38 -1.52
CA PRO A 28 3.74 9.24 -0.65
C PRO A 28 2.70 10.33 -0.94
N VAL A 29 1.44 9.95 -0.92
CA VAL A 29 0.34 10.91 -0.91
C VAL A 29 0.21 11.47 0.50
N MET A 30 0.05 12.79 0.62
CA MET A 30 -0.15 13.49 1.88
C MET A 30 -1.45 14.27 1.86
N ASP A 31 -2.17 14.24 2.96
CA ASP A 31 -3.37 15.06 3.15
C ASP A 31 -2.97 16.41 3.74
N TRP A 32 -2.83 17.42 2.88
CA TRP A 32 -2.50 18.79 3.26
C TRP A 32 -3.67 19.54 3.91
N MET A 33 -4.88 18.99 3.81
CA MET A 33 -6.12 19.59 4.27
C MET A 33 -6.73 18.81 5.44
N SER A 34 -5.93 18.01 6.15
CA SER A 34 -6.40 17.22 7.28
C SER A 34 -7.09 18.04 8.36
N ASP A 35 -6.63 19.29 8.53
CA ASP A 35 -7.14 20.19 9.57
C ASP A 35 -8.37 21.02 9.12
N VAL A 36 -8.78 20.88 7.85
CA VAL A 36 -9.94 21.64 7.32
C VAL A 36 -11.21 20.80 7.51
N PRO A 37 -12.14 21.23 8.37
CA PRO A 37 -13.44 20.60 8.48
C PRO A 37 -14.17 20.68 7.12
N SER A 38 -14.85 19.65 6.72
CA SER A 38 -15.60 19.59 5.45
C SER A 38 -14.79 19.45 4.15
N ALA A 39 -13.52 19.16 4.19
CA ALA A 39 -12.73 18.96 2.96
C ALA A 39 -13.04 17.64 2.20
N GLY A 40 -14.17 17.02 2.43
CA GLY A 40 -14.65 15.81 1.75
C GLY A 40 -15.41 14.89 2.69
N GLU A 41 -16.14 13.95 2.12
CA GLU A 41 -16.84 12.92 2.88
C GLU A 41 -15.84 11.85 3.33
N GLU A 42 -15.94 11.46 4.59
CA GLU A 42 -15.21 10.31 5.10
C GLU A 42 -15.79 9.03 4.48
N THR A 43 -14.93 8.15 4.05
CA THR A 43 -15.31 6.86 3.47
C THR A 43 -14.56 5.73 4.15
N ASP A 44 -15.21 4.57 4.23
CA ASP A 44 -14.59 3.34 4.72
C ASP A 44 -13.68 2.67 3.68
N LEU A 45 -13.44 3.36 2.57
CA LEU A 45 -12.56 2.87 1.53
C LEU A 45 -11.09 3.13 1.87
N VAL A 46 -10.27 2.15 1.56
CA VAL A 46 -8.83 2.15 1.80
C VAL A 46 -8.11 1.75 0.53
N GLU A 47 -7.05 2.48 0.19
CA GLU A 47 -6.13 2.09 -0.88
C GLU A 47 -5.03 1.21 -0.30
N VAL A 48 -4.87 0.03 -0.84
CA VAL A 48 -3.84 -0.93 -0.46
C VAL A 48 -2.90 -1.15 -1.63
N GLN A 49 -1.61 -1.10 -1.36
CA GLN A 49 -0.56 -1.37 -2.33
C GLN A 49 0.04 -2.75 -2.09
N PHE A 50 0.20 -3.48 -3.17
CA PHE A 50 0.80 -4.81 -3.19
C PHE A 50 2.20 -4.75 -3.80
N LYS A 51 2.83 -5.89 -3.87
CA LYS A 51 4.08 -6.06 -4.59
C LYS A 51 3.95 -5.56 -6.04
N ASN A 52 5.05 -5.06 -6.59
CA ASN A 52 5.15 -4.52 -7.96
C ASN A 52 4.23 -3.32 -8.23
N THR A 53 4.02 -2.46 -7.24
CA THR A 53 3.24 -1.21 -7.36
C THR A 53 1.75 -1.38 -7.69
N ARG A 54 1.23 -2.60 -7.74
CA ARG A 54 -0.20 -2.85 -7.93
C ARG A 54 -0.98 -2.26 -6.76
N LYS A 55 -2.01 -1.50 -7.06
CA LYS A 55 -2.91 -0.90 -6.08
C LYS A 55 -4.32 -1.46 -6.22
N GLY A 56 -5.01 -1.55 -5.09
CA GLY A 56 -6.40 -1.95 -5.04
C GLY A 56 -7.17 -1.15 -3.99
N TYR A 57 -8.47 -1.11 -4.11
CA TYR A 57 -9.38 -0.43 -3.18
C TYR A 57 -10.22 -1.46 -2.45
N TYR A 58 -10.33 -1.28 -1.15
CA TYR A 58 -10.97 -2.24 -0.25
C TYR A 58 -11.86 -1.53 0.75
N HIS A 59 -12.88 -2.22 1.24
CA HIS A 59 -13.72 -1.75 2.33
C HIS A 59 -13.12 -2.16 3.68
N ASN A 60 -13.08 -1.21 4.59
CA ASN A 60 -12.78 -1.44 6.01
C ASN A 60 -14.09 -1.63 6.78
N VAL A 61 -14.76 -2.77 6.58
CA VAL A 61 -16.06 -3.07 7.18
C VAL A 61 -15.98 -3.13 8.71
N ASP A 62 -14.89 -3.66 9.24
CA ASP A 62 -14.69 -3.83 10.68
C ASP A 62 -14.18 -2.55 11.37
N HIS A 63 -14.12 -1.42 10.66
CA HIS A 63 -13.60 -0.15 11.16
C HIS A 63 -12.28 -0.28 11.90
N LEU A 64 -11.38 -1.10 11.35
CA LEU A 64 -10.05 -1.29 11.90
C LEU A 64 -9.29 0.04 11.94
N PRO A 65 -8.47 0.27 12.97
CA PRO A 65 -7.65 1.48 13.06
C PRO A 65 -6.50 1.39 12.06
N LEU A 66 -6.78 1.76 10.81
CA LEU A 66 -5.84 1.68 9.70
C LEU A 66 -5.16 3.03 9.50
N GLU A 67 -3.86 3.03 9.68
CA GLU A 67 -2.99 4.14 9.32
C GLU A 67 -2.17 3.77 8.07
N LYS A 68 -1.66 4.80 7.40
CA LYS A 68 -0.72 4.62 6.31
C LYS A 68 0.52 3.83 6.76
N GLY A 69 0.90 2.82 5.99
CA GLY A 69 2.03 1.94 6.30
C GLY A 69 1.65 0.70 7.11
N VAL A 70 0.39 0.56 7.52
CA VAL A 70 -0.09 -0.67 8.17
C VAL A 70 -0.23 -1.76 7.12
N VAL A 71 0.30 -2.94 7.44
CA VAL A 71 0.16 -4.12 6.58
C VAL A 71 -1.13 -4.85 6.91
N VAL A 72 -1.93 -5.13 5.90
CA VAL A 72 -3.25 -5.75 6.03
C VAL A 72 -3.38 -7.00 5.17
N ILE A 73 -4.25 -7.90 5.59
CA ILE A 73 -4.70 -9.05 4.83
C ILE A 73 -6.03 -8.69 4.19
N VAL A 74 -6.12 -8.87 2.89
CA VAL A 74 -7.30 -8.57 2.10
C VAL A 74 -7.80 -9.80 1.37
N GLU A 75 -9.08 -9.82 1.06
CA GLU A 75 -9.67 -10.85 0.22
C GLU A 75 -9.11 -10.77 -1.21
N ALA A 76 -8.70 -11.91 -1.73
CA ALA A 76 -8.26 -12.09 -3.11
C ALA A 76 -9.02 -13.26 -3.75
N ASN A 77 -9.04 -13.35 -5.06
CA ASN A 77 -9.61 -14.50 -5.74
C ASN A 77 -8.52 -15.17 -6.62
N PRO A 78 -8.04 -16.34 -6.21
CA PRO A 78 -8.41 -17.13 -5.03
C PRO A 78 -7.65 -16.69 -3.75
N GLY A 79 -8.31 -16.79 -2.59
CA GLY A 79 -7.69 -16.73 -1.26
C GLY A 79 -7.50 -15.33 -0.69
N TYR A 80 -6.38 -15.09 -0.08
CA TYR A 80 -6.02 -13.84 0.61
C TYR A 80 -4.70 -13.29 0.08
N ASP A 81 -4.57 -11.98 0.09
CA ASP A 81 -3.34 -11.30 -0.30
C ASP A 81 -2.90 -10.35 0.82
N MET A 82 -1.63 -10.02 0.87
CA MET A 82 -1.06 -9.12 1.86
C MET A 82 -0.58 -7.84 1.18
N GLY A 83 -1.00 -6.71 1.69
CA GLY A 83 -0.62 -5.41 1.15
C GLY A 83 -0.41 -4.36 2.23
N GLU A 84 0.15 -3.23 1.84
CA GLU A 84 0.41 -2.09 2.70
C GLU A 84 -0.62 -0.98 2.42
N VAL A 85 -1.22 -0.43 3.46
CA VAL A 85 -2.15 0.70 3.37
C VAL A 85 -1.38 1.95 2.94
N THR A 86 -1.79 2.53 1.81
CA THR A 86 -1.17 3.76 1.27
C THR A 86 -2.03 4.98 1.48
N LEU A 87 -3.35 4.82 1.51
CA LEU A 87 -4.29 5.93 1.63
C LEU A 87 -5.56 5.48 2.35
N THR A 88 -6.08 6.34 3.21
CA THR A 88 -7.33 6.12 3.96
C THR A 88 -8.23 7.34 3.91
N GLY A 89 -9.53 7.15 4.20
CA GLY A 89 -10.50 8.22 4.38
C GLY A 89 -10.79 9.02 3.12
N ARG A 90 -11.00 10.32 3.28
CA ARG A 90 -11.53 11.25 2.26
C ARG A 90 -10.71 11.40 0.98
N LEU A 91 -9.43 11.07 1.00
CA LEU A 91 -8.59 11.14 -0.21
C LEU A 91 -8.78 9.95 -1.15
N VAL A 92 -9.32 8.84 -0.66
CA VAL A 92 -9.51 7.63 -1.47
C VAL A 92 -10.47 7.86 -2.64
N PRO A 93 -11.65 8.50 -2.48
CA PRO A 93 -12.53 8.82 -3.60
C PRO A 93 -11.89 9.74 -4.63
N VAL A 94 -11.06 10.68 -4.18
CA VAL A 94 -10.32 11.59 -5.08
C VAL A 94 -9.33 10.79 -5.93
N GLN A 95 -8.62 9.86 -5.31
CA GLN A 95 -7.66 9.00 -6.00
C GLN A 95 -8.35 8.05 -6.99
N ILE A 96 -9.49 7.49 -6.63
CA ILE A 96 -10.32 6.64 -7.53
C ILE A 96 -10.74 7.43 -8.77
N LYS A 97 -11.23 8.66 -8.58
CA LYS A 97 -11.59 9.56 -9.70
C LYS A 97 -10.39 9.88 -10.58
N LYS A 98 -9.24 10.18 -9.98
CA LYS A 98 -7.99 10.45 -10.71
C LYS A 98 -7.52 9.25 -11.54
N SER A 99 -7.71 8.05 -11.02
CA SER A 99 -7.34 6.81 -11.70
C SER A 99 -8.34 6.34 -12.75
N ASN A 100 -9.43 7.10 -12.97
CA ASN A 100 -10.53 6.77 -13.89
C ASN A 100 -11.13 5.36 -13.66
N ILE A 101 -11.17 4.92 -12.41
CA ILE A 101 -11.73 3.62 -12.05
C ILE A 101 -13.25 3.75 -11.96
N ASN A 102 -13.95 2.96 -12.78
CA ASN A 102 -15.40 2.88 -12.70
C ASN A 102 -15.80 1.94 -11.57
N LEU A 103 -16.32 2.51 -10.48
CA LEU A 103 -16.75 1.75 -9.29
C LEU A 103 -17.88 0.77 -9.57
N GLU A 104 -18.70 0.99 -10.61
CA GLU A 104 -19.78 0.07 -10.97
C GLU A 104 -19.27 -1.27 -11.53
N ARG A 105 -18.06 -1.25 -12.12
CA ARG A 105 -17.41 -2.43 -12.70
C ARG A 105 -16.30 -2.99 -11.82
N TYR A 106 -15.88 -2.22 -10.83
CA TYR A 106 -14.79 -2.60 -9.93
C TYR A 106 -15.36 -3.32 -8.72
N GLU A 107 -15.02 -4.60 -8.57
CA GLU A 107 -15.39 -5.39 -7.40
C GLU A 107 -14.56 -4.95 -6.20
N ILE A 108 -15.17 -4.16 -5.31
CA ILE A 108 -14.54 -3.74 -4.06
C ILE A 108 -14.69 -4.89 -3.08
N ARG A 109 -13.56 -5.40 -2.59
CA ARG A 109 -13.48 -6.47 -1.60
C ARG A 109 -13.18 -5.91 -0.24
N ASN A 110 -13.20 -6.80 0.78
CA ASN A 110 -13.04 -6.39 2.17
C ASN A 110 -11.61 -6.59 2.65
N ILE A 111 -11.22 -5.77 3.64
CA ILE A 111 -10.05 -6.02 4.46
C ILE A 111 -10.47 -7.02 5.52
N THR A 112 -9.73 -8.12 5.65
CA THR A 112 -10.05 -9.18 6.61
C THR A 112 -9.49 -8.88 7.99
N ARG A 113 -8.21 -8.47 8.07
CA ARG A 113 -7.53 -8.17 9.33
C ARG A 113 -6.20 -7.45 9.11
N ILE A 114 -5.64 -6.92 10.17
CA ILE A 114 -4.26 -6.44 10.19
C ILE A 114 -3.31 -7.65 10.18
N ALA A 115 -2.22 -7.56 9.40
CA ALA A 115 -1.24 -8.63 9.31
C ALA A 115 -0.46 -8.79 10.62
N THR A 116 -0.33 -10.02 11.07
CA THR A 116 0.51 -10.37 12.23
C THR A 116 1.98 -10.48 11.83
N ASP A 117 2.88 -10.54 12.81
CA ASP A 117 4.30 -10.73 12.51
C ASP A 117 4.59 -12.10 11.90
N GLU A 118 3.79 -13.12 12.22
CA GLU A 118 3.85 -14.43 11.57
C GLU A 118 3.52 -14.34 10.08
N ASP A 119 2.51 -13.56 9.71
CA ASP A 119 2.15 -13.35 8.30
C ASP A 119 3.29 -12.67 7.53
N LYS A 120 3.91 -11.66 8.15
CA LYS A 120 5.07 -10.96 7.57
C LYS A 120 6.26 -11.89 7.39
N GLN A 121 6.53 -12.78 8.36
CA GLN A 121 7.58 -13.78 8.26
C GLN A 121 7.32 -14.76 7.11
N ARG A 122 6.11 -15.31 7.02
CA ARG A 122 5.71 -16.19 5.92
C ARG A 122 5.87 -15.52 4.55
N ALA A 123 5.49 -14.25 4.45
CA ALA A 123 5.67 -13.49 3.23
C ALA A 123 7.15 -13.26 2.89
N ALA A 124 7.99 -12.97 3.88
CA ALA A 124 9.42 -12.82 3.70
C ALA A 124 10.08 -14.13 3.24
N GLU A 125 9.69 -15.27 3.84
CA GLU A 125 10.16 -16.59 3.42
C GLU A 125 9.73 -16.94 1.99
N ALA A 126 8.48 -16.65 1.64
CA ALA A 126 7.98 -16.84 0.29
C ALA A 126 8.77 -15.99 -0.71
N HIS A 127 9.03 -14.72 -0.36
CA HIS A 127 9.81 -13.82 -1.20
C HIS A 127 11.26 -14.29 -1.38
N ALA A 128 11.90 -14.81 -0.34
CA ALA A 128 13.26 -15.36 -0.43
C ALA A 128 13.35 -16.54 -1.41
N LYS A 129 12.29 -17.33 -1.52
CA LYS A 129 12.22 -18.49 -2.44
C LYS A 129 11.87 -18.12 -3.89
N GLU A 130 11.41 -16.92 -4.15
CA GLU A 130 10.93 -16.51 -5.49
C GLU A 130 12.02 -16.61 -6.57
N GLN A 131 13.21 -16.11 -6.29
CA GLN A 131 14.30 -16.12 -7.26
C GLN A 131 14.71 -17.55 -7.63
N GLU A 132 14.86 -18.40 -6.65
CA GLU A 132 15.22 -19.80 -6.88
C GLU A 132 14.15 -20.53 -7.70
N THR A 133 12.89 -20.32 -7.33
CA THR A 133 11.74 -20.89 -8.03
C THR A 133 11.68 -20.41 -9.48
N MET A 134 11.92 -19.11 -9.71
CA MET A 134 11.94 -18.52 -11.04
C MET A 134 13.05 -19.14 -11.91
N ILE A 135 14.25 -19.32 -11.36
CA ILE A 135 15.37 -19.93 -12.09
C ILE A 135 15.03 -21.38 -12.46
N LYS A 136 14.52 -22.15 -11.50
CA LYS A 136 14.10 -23.55 -11.74
C LYS A 136 12.99 -23.64 -12.78
N SER A 137 12.00 -22.77 -12.71
CA SER A 137 10.88 -22.73 -13.68
C SER A 137 11.38 -22.44 -15.10
N ARG A 138 12.32 -21.49 -15.23
CA ARG A 138 12.94 -21.18 -16.54
C ARG A 138 13.75 -22.34 -17.09
N GLN A 139 14.50 -23.05 -16.24
CA GLN A 139 15.25 -24.23 -16.65
C GLN A 139 14.34 -25.35 -17.16
N LEU A 140 13.23 -25.59 -16.41
CA LEU A 140 12.23 -26.57 -16.82
C LEU A 140 11.54 -26.16 -18.14
N ALA A 141 11.13 -24.91 -18.29
CA ALA A 141 10.54 -24.42 -19.54
C ALA A 141 11.48 -24.62 -20.72
N LYS A 142 12.76 -24.28 -20.55
CA LYS A 142 13.78 -24.48 -21.59
C LYS A 142 14.01 -25.96 -21.92
N SER A 143 13.99 -26.85 -20.93
CA SER A 143 14.13 -28.30 -21.13
C SER A 143 12.94 -28.90 -21.88
N LEU A 144 11.77 -28.29 -21.78
CA LEU A 144 10.53 -28.69 -22.47
C LEU A 144 10.37 -28.02 -23.84
N GLY A 145 11.32 -27.17 -24.25
CA GLY A 145 11.25 -26.43 -25.52
C GLY A 145 10.14 -25.36 -25.53
N LEU A 146 9.72 -24.89 -24.36
CA LEU A 146 8.78 -23.78 -24.21
C LEU A 146 9.60 -22.48 -24.13
N GLU A 147 9.42 -21.59 -25.11
CA GLU A 147 10.00 -20.24 -25.11
C GLU A 147 9.06 -19.23 -24.47
#